data_21866d43641ad618ee6b6ae741fd96be
#
_entry.id   21866d43641ad618ee6b6ae741fd96be
#
_cell.length_a   1.000
_cell.length_b   1.000
_cell.length_c   1.000
_cell.angle_alpha   90.00
_cell.angle_beta   90.00
_cell.angle_gamma   90.00
#
_symmetry.space_group_name_H-M   'P 1'
#
loop_
_entity.id
_entity.type
_entity.pdbx_description
1 polymer ?
#
loop_
_entity_poly.entity_id
_entity_poly.type
_entity_poly.pdbx_seq_one_letter_code
_entity_poly.pdbx_strand_id
1 'polypeptide(L)'
;MKINVLTLFPDMFTPLQVSMLGRALEDKKWELNLVNFRDFTTDVHHHVDDTPYGGGAGMVLQIMPIKKALDSLEKKGKVIITAPQGKTFNQKMAKRWADEEQDLTFICGHYEGFDQRVYEMADEVVSIGDYVLTGGELPTMSMIDATVRLLPGVLGNSASAVEESFSHGLLEYPQYTRPAEFEGMKVPEVLMSGNHGKIAEWRLKEALRNTLLRRPDLLETREFTPEESKLLTEIKLELENKN
;
A
#
# COMPACT_ATOMS: atom_id res chain seq x y z
N MET A 1 10.60 2.56 -12.94
CA MET A 1 10.23 3.49 -11.85
C MET A 1 11.38 3.58 -10.87
N LYS A 2 11.83 4.77 -10.53
CA LYS A 2 12.81 4.99 -9.45
C LYS A 2 12.08 5.51 -8.20
N ILE A 3 12.40 4.95 -7.04
CA ILE A 3 11.85 5.38 -5.76
C ILE A 3 12.99 5.90 -4.89
N ASN A 4 12.93 7.18 -4.56
CA ASN A 4 13.81 7.80 -3.59
C ASN A 4 13.14 7.79 -2.22
N VAL A 5 13.89 7.56 -1.17
CA VAL A 5 13.40 7.64 0.21
C VAL A 5 14.36 8.50 1.02
N LEU A 6 13.88 9.62 1.51
CA LEU A 6 14.58 10.48 2.45
C LEU A 6 14.19 10.03 3.86
N THR A 7 15.16 9.51 4.62
CA THR A 7 14.93 8.91 5.95
C THR A 7 16.14 9.11 6.85
N LEU A 8 15.97 8.99 8.15
CA LEU A 8 17.06 8.91 9.13
C LEU A 8 17.58 7.47 9.30
N PHE A 9 16.83 6.47 8.82
CA PHE A 9 17.08 5.05 9.07
C PHE A 9 17.06 4.23 7.77
N PRO A 10 18.05 4.40 6.87
CA PRO A 10 18.10 3.67 5.59
C PRO A 10 18.03 2.15 5.77
N ASP A 11 18.64 1.61 6.83
CA ASP A 11 18.70 0.17 7.09
C ASP A 11 17.32 -0.47 7.35
N MET A 12 16.32 0.33 7.74
CA MET A 12 14.95 -0.15 7.89
C MET A 12 14.33 -0.62 6.56
N PHE A 13 14.88 -0.22 5.43
CA PHE A 13 14.37 -0.58 4.09
C PHE A 13 14.94 -1.89 3.54
N THR A 14 15.79 -2.60 4.29
CA THR A 14 16.31 -3.92 3.93
C THR A 14 15.23 -4.94 3.52
N PRO A 15 14.03 -4.98 4.15
CA PRO A 15 12.96 -5.89 3.73
C PRO A 15 12.49 -5.72 2.28
N LEU A 16 12.63 -4.54 1.70
CA LEU A 16 12.28 -4.30 0.28
C LEU A 16 13.32 -4.87 -0.69
N GLN A 17 14.50 -5.24 -0.21
CA GLN A 17 15.62 -5.74 -1.01
C GLN A 17 15.69 -7.27 -1.03
N VAL A 18 14.69 -7.95 -0.47
CA VAL A 18 14.61 -9.42 -0.43
C VAL A 18 13.32 -9.91 -1.09
N SER A 19 13.21 -11.24 -1.26
CA SER A 19 12.03 -11.88 -1.83
C SER A 19 11.68 -11.35 -3.23
N MET A 20 10.42 -11.07 -3.49
CA MET A 20 9.90 -10.69 -4.82
C MET A 20 10.36 -9.29 -5.24
N LEU A 21 10.29 -8.31 -4.34
CA LEU A 21 10.73 -6.95 -4.61
C LEU A 21 12.25 -6.88 -4.84
N GLY A 22 13.03 -7.64 -4.05
CA GLY A 22 14.48 -7.75 -4.23
C GLY A 22 14.87 -8.31 -5.60
N ARG A 23 14.21 -9.38 -6.06
CA ARG A 23 14.42 -9.90 -7.43
C ARG A 23 14.06 -8.85 -8.48
N ALA A 24 12.97 -8.12 -8.28
CA ALA A 24 12.57 -7.06 -9.21
C ALA A 24 13.59 -5.89 -9.24
N LEU A 25 14.30 -5.61 -8.12
CA LEU A 25 15.44 -4.68 -8.09
C LEU A 25 16.62 -5.23 -8.92
N GLU A 26 17.00 -6.50 -8.71
CA GLU A 26 18.07 -7.17 -9.48
C GLU A 26 17.76 -7.17 -10.98
N ASP A 27 16.51 -7.41 -11.35
CA ASP A 27 16.00 -7.40 -12.73
C ASP A 27 15.78 -5.98 -13.29
N LYS A 28 16.09 -4.92 -12.51
CA LYS A 28 15.94 -3.50 -12.88
C LYS A 28 14.52 -3.12 -13.31
N LYS A 29 13.51 -3.76 -12.72
CA LYS A 29 12.09 -3.39 -12.90
C LYS A 29 11.73 -2.11 -12.16
N TRP A 30 12.43 -1.85 -11.06
CA TRP A 30 12.39 -0.63 -10.30
C TRP A 30 13.77 -0.36 -9.67
N GLU A 31 13.95 0.84 -9.12
CA GLU A 31 15.17 1.25 -8.44
C GLU A 31 14.82 1.83 -7.08
N LEU A 32 15.63 1.52 -6.06
CA LEU A 32 15.51 2.07 -4.71
C LEU A 32 16.75 2.92 -4.41
N ASN A 33 16.54 4.19 -4.09
CA ASN A 33 17.57 5.13 -3.68
C ASN A 33 17.27 5.62 -2.26
N LEU A 34 18.09 5.22 -1.30
CA LEU A 34 17.95 5.59 0.11
C LEU A 34 18.89 6.76 0.42
N VAL A 35 18.34 7.85 0.91
CA VAL A 35 19.07 9.09 1.22
C VAL A 35 18.88 9.42 2.69
N ASN A 36 19.97 9.40 3.46
CA ASN A 36 19.97 9.86 4.84
C ASN A 36 20.08 11.39 4.86
N PHE A 37 18.98 12.08 5.18
CA PHE A 37 19.03 13.53 5.20
C PHE A 37 19.87 14.12 6.37
N ARG A 38 20.30 13.29 7.33
CA ARG A 38 21.30 13.66 8.33
C ARG A 38 22.63 14.07 7.69
N ASP A 39 23.01 13.50 6.54
CA ASP A 39 24.24 13.77 5.84
C ASP A 39 24.26 15.18 5.20
N PHE A 40 23.11 15.84 5.17
CA PHE A 40 22.93 17.19 4.59
C PHE A 40 22.88 18.30 5.64
N THR A 41 23.15 17.99 6.91
CA THR A 41 23.30 19.02 7.95
C THR A 41 24.62 19.75 7.80
N THR A 42 24.67 20.99 8.24
CA THR A 42 25.89 21.77 8.36
C THR A 42 26.39 21.86 9.79
N ASP A 43 25.62 21.31 10.72
CA ASP A 43 25.97 21.25 12.13
C ASP A 43 27.05 20.19 12.38
N VAL A 44 28.01 20.49 13.26
CA VAL A 44 29.13 19.62 13.62
C VAL A 44 28.64 18.31 14.29
N HIS A 45 27.51 18.37 14.97
CA HIS A 45 26.89 17.22 15.64
C HIS A 45 25.84 16.50 14.79
N HIS A 46 25.65 16.94 13.53
CA HIS A 46 24.67 16.38 12.61
C HIS A 46 23.23 16.37 13.16
N HIS A 47 22.83 17.44 13.90
CA HIS A 47 21.47 17.58 14.36
C HIS A 47 20.53 17.82 13.18
N VAL A 48 19.40 17.10 13.17
CA VAL A 48 18.36 17.17 12.13
C VAL A 48 17.03 17.69 12.67
N ASP A 49 16.97 17.91 13.99
CA ASP A 49 15.78 18.27 14.75
C ASP A 49 16.12 19.41 15.73
N ASP A 50 15.11 20.12 16.18
CA ASP A 50 15.21 21.21 17.14
C ASP A 50 13.91 21.34 17.94
N THR A 51 13.97 22.11 19.03
CA THR A 51 12.78 22.43 19.82
C THR A 51 11.77 23.25 19.02
N PRO A 52 10.45 22.97 19.14
CA PRO A 52 9.45 23.74 18.40
C PRO A 52 9.37 25.19 18.90
N TYR A 53 9.16 26.11 17.97
CA TYR A 53 8.79 27.48 18.33
C TYR A 53 7.48 27.51 19.12
N GLY A 54 7.44 28.31 20.16
CA GLY A 54 6.29 28.35 21.07
C GLY A 54 6.36 27.34 22.23
N GLY A 55 7.41 26.50 22.25
CA GLY A 55 7.59 25.45 23.25
C GLY A 55 6.73 24.23 22.99
N GLY A 56 6.85 23.24 23.84
CA GLY A 56 6.13 21.96 23.73
C GLY A 56 7.05 20.78 24.05
N ALA A 57 6.46 19.59 24.12
CA ALA A 57 7.23 18.35 24.31
C ALA A 57 7.78 17.87 22.96
N GLY A 58 8.93 17.20 23.00
CA GLY A 58 9.53 16.56 21.83
C GLY A 58 10.34 17.52 20.93
N MET A 59 10.74 16.99 19.79
CA MET A 59 11.61 17.64 18.81
C MET A 59 10.92 17.64 17.44
N VAL A 60 11.24 18.63 16.62
CA VAL A 60 10.69 18.79 15.25
C VAL A 60 11.82 18.70 14.24
N LEU A 61 11.62 17.93 13.17
CA LEU A 61 12.60 17.81 12.09
C LEU A 61 12.77 19.13 11.35
N GLN A 62 14.02 19.55 11.22
CA GLN A 62 14.41 20.81 10.58
C GLN A 62 14.19 20.74 9.06
N ILE A 63 13.77 21.85 8.47
CA ILE A 63 13.56 21.97 7.04
C ILE A 63 14.85 21.87 6.21
N MET A 64 15.98 22.45 6.68
CA MET A 64 17.19 22.58 5.86
C MET A 64 17.83 21.27 5.45
N PRO A 65 18.04 20.26 6.33
CA PRO A 65 18.59 18.97 5.93
C PRO A 65 17.70 18.27 4.88
N ILE A 66 16.38 18.28 5.10
CA ILE A 66 15.41 17.67 4.18
C ILE A 66 15.41 18.38 2.82
N LYS A 67 15.39 19.71 2.81
CA LYS A 67 15.43 20.50 1.57
C LYS A 67 16.69 20.21 0.76
N LYS A 68 17.85 20.21 1.41
CA LYS A 68 19.13 19.91 0.75
C LYS A 68 19.17 18.47 0.20
N ALA A 69 18.69 17.49 0.99
CA ALA A 69 18.59 16.12 0.53
C ALA A 69 17.65 16.00 -0.69
N LEU A 70 16.50 16.67 -0.64
CA LEU A 70 15.55 16.70 -1.76
C LEU A 70 16.15 17.36 -3.00
N ASP A 71 16.93 18.44 -2.82
CA ASP A 71 17.57 19.16 -3.94
C ASP A 71 18.76 18.42 -4.54
N SER A 72 19.36 17.48 -3.79
CA SER A 72 20.45 16.63 -4.30
C SER A 72 19.98 15.55 -5.26
N LEU A 73 18.68 15.27 -5.31
CA LEU A 73 18.13 14.28 -6.22
C LEU A 73 18.15 14.78 -7.66
N GLU A 74 18.73 14.01 -8.56
CA GLU A 74 18.72 14.29 -10.00
C GLU A 74 17.29 14.38 -10.55
N LYS A 75 16.43 13.45 -10.11
CA LYS A 75 15.00 13.44 -10.44
C LYS A 75 14.20 13.18 -9.17
N LYS A 76 13.33 14.11 -8.83
CA LYS A 76 12.48 14.01 -7.64
C LYS A 76 11.24 13.17 -7.89
N GLY A 77 10.69 13.23 -9.12
CA GLY A 77 9.37 12.68 -9.38
C GLY A 77 8.31 13.32 -8.49
N LYS A 78 7.30 12.55 -8.13
CA LYS A 78 6.25 12.97 -7.18
C LYS A 78 6.76 12.89 -5.76
N VAL A 79 6.70 13.96 -5.01
CA VAL A 79 7.14 14.05 -3.62
C VAL A 79 5.97 13.73 -2.68
N ILE A 80 6.16 12.74 -1.83
CA ILE A 80 5.13 12.21 -0.92
C ILE A 80 5.65 12.27 0.51
N ILE A 81 4.89 12.89 1.40
CA ILE A 81 5.14 12.85 2.84
C ILE A 81 4.24 11.81 3.48
N THR A 82 4.82 10.94 4.30
CA THR A 82 4.06 10.01 5.14
C THR A 82 3.76 10.66 6.49
N ALA A 83 2.49 10.95 6.75
CA ALA A 83 2.07 11.63 7.96
C ALA A 83 0.59 11.32 8.32
N PRO A 84 0.21 11.34 9.62
CA PRO A 84 -1.16 11.03 10.06
C PRO A 84 -2.25 11.92 9.45
N GLN A 85 -1.94 13.19 9.15
CA GLN A 85 -2.90 14.13 8.56
C GLN A 85 -3.12 13.91 7.05
N GLY A 86 -2.42 12.96 6.43
CA GLY A 86 -2.53 12.67 5.01
C GLY A 86 -3.83 11.94 4.64
N LYS A 87 -4.10 11.89 3.34
CA LYS A 87 -5.17 11.03 2.80
C LYS A 87 -4.84 9.57 3.05
N THR A 88 -5.84 8.79 3.46
CA THR A 88 -5.63 7.36 3.71
C THR A 88 -5.26 6.63 2.42
N PHE A 89 -4.13 5.94 2.45
CA PHE A 89 -3.63 5.10 1.36
C PHE A 89 -4.57 3.93 1.08
N ASN A 90 -4.76 3.60 -0.19
CA ASN A 90 -5.58 2.48 -0.63
C ASN A 90 -5.07 1.92 -1.96
N GLN A 91 -5.65 0.78 -2.39
CA GLN A 91 -5.25 0.10 -3.63
C GLN A 91 -5.40 0.95 -4.89
N LYS A 92 -6.42 1.86 -4.94
CA LYS A 92 -6.59 2.78 -6.08
C LYS A 92 -5.41 3.76 -6.18
N MET A 93 -4.89 4.21 -5.03
CA MET A 93 -3.73 5.11 -4.98
C MET A 93 -2.45 4.38 -5.41
N ALA A 94 -2.23 3.16 -4.92
CA ALA A 94 -1.10 2.32 -5.34
C ALA A 94 -1.13 2.07 -6.86
N LYS A 95 -2.31 1.72 -7.41
CA LYS A 95 -2.48 1.51 -8.84
C LYS A 95 -2.23 2.78 -9.64
N ARG A 96 -2.74 3.93 -9.21
CA ARG A 96 -2.49 5.23 -9.86
C ARG A 96 -0.99 5.51 -9.94
N TRP A 97 -0.25 5.35 -8.85
CA TRP A 97 1.20 5.59 -8.84
C TRP A 97 1.95 4.61 -9.77
N ALA A 98 1.53 3.35 -9.81
CA ALA A 98 2.13 2.38 -10.72
C ALA A 98 1.83 2.69 -12.20
N ASP A 99 0.59 3.10 -12.52
CA ASP A 99 0.15 3.40 -13.89
C ASP A 99 0.73 4.72 -14.43
N GLU A 100 1.00 5.70 -13.56
CA GLU A 100 1.61 6.99 -13.94
C GLU A 100 3.07 6.83 -14.39
N GLU A 101 3.72 5.71 -14.10
CA GLU A 101 5.11 5.36 -14.46
C GLU A 101 6.15 6.44 -14.09
N GLN A 102 5.80 7.39 -13.21
CA GLN A 102 6.72 8.43 -12.77
C GLN A 102 7.52 7.99 -11.55
N ASP A 103 8.68 8.61 -11.37
CA ASP A 103 9.50 8.41 -10.18
C ASP A 103 8.79 8.97 -8.94
N LEU A 104 9.02 8.35 -7.78
CA LEU A 104 8.45 8.76 -6.50
C LEU A 104 9.56 9.13 -5.52
N THR A 105 9.31 10.12 -4.69
CA THR A 105 10.18 10.48 -3.56
C THR A 105 9.37 10.51 -2.29
N PHE A 106 9.68 9.62 -1.35
CA PHE A 106 9.07 9.59 -0.03
C PHE A 106 9.94 10.34 0.97
N ILE A 107 9.31 11.12 1.85
CA ILE A 107 9.96 11.78 2.98
C ILE A 107 9.40 11.18 4.25
N CYS A 108 10.23 10.46 5.02
CA CYS A 108 9.86 9.80 6.26
C CYS A 108 10.05 10.73 7.45
N GLY A 109 8.97 11.00 8.20
CA GLY A 109 9.01 11.78 9.44
C GLY A 109 9.41 10.96 10.64
N HIS A 110 9.86 11.65 11.68
CA HIS A 110 10.19 11.11 13.01
C HIS A 110 9.86 12.14 14.09
N TYR A 111 9.97 11.77 15.36
CA TYR A 111 9.70 12.65 16.50
C TYR A 111 8.27 13.22 16.48
N GLU A 112 8.13 14.56 16.70
CA GLU A 112 6.82 15.25 16.62
C GLU A 112 6.44 15.64 15.17
N GLY A 113 7.20 15.17 14.17
CA GLY A 113 6.99 15.47 12.76
C GLY A 113 7.96 16.50 12.21
N PHE A 114 7.54 17.17 11.17
CA PHE A 114 8.34 18.12 10.40
C PHE A 114 8.03 19.57 10.75
N ASP A 115 9.01 20.45 10.55
CA ASP A 115 8.72 21.85 10.33
C ASP A 115 7.61 21.98 9.27
N GLN A 116 6.56 22.78 9.55
CA GLN A 116 5.38 22.89 8.68
C GLN A 116 5.75 23.24 7.22
N ARG A 117 6.83 23.95 7.00
CA ARG A 117 7.30 24.34 5.65
C ARG A 117 7.80 23.18 4.80
N VAL A 118 8.07 22.01 5.39
CA VAL A 118 8.41 20.78 4.65
C VAL A 118 7.21 20.29 3.84
N TYR A 119 6.00 20.46 4.37
CA TYR A 119 4.77 20.05 3.67
C TYR A 119 4.52 20.85 2.38
N GLU A 120 5.01 22.07 2.29
CA GLU A 120 4.92 22.91 1.07
C GLU A 120 5.79 22.37 -0.09
N MET A 121 6.71 21.45 0.20
CA MET A 121 7.56 20.80 -0.81
C MET A 121 6.96 19.49 -1.35
N ALA A 122 5.85 19.03 -0.78
CA ALA A 122 5.23 17.76 -1.14
C ALA A 122 4.06 17.96 -2.11
N ASP A 123 3.94 17.02 -3.06
CA ASP A 123 2.79 16.93 -3.95
C ASP A 123 1.60 16.22 -3.26
N GLU A 124 1.92 15.27 -2.38
CA GLU A 124 0.91 14.52 -1.64
C GLU A 124 1.35 14.27 -0.18
N VAL A 125 0.38 14.30 0.74
CA VAL A 125 0.56 13.83 2.11
C VAL A 125 -0.33 12.61 2.30
N VAL A 126 0.24 11.49 2.77
CA VAL A 126 -0.44 10.19 2.77
C VAL A 126 -0.28 9.50 4.13
N SER A 127 -1.39 8.93 4.63
CA SER A 127 -1.45 8.14 5.86
C SER A 127 -1.81 6.69 5.55
N ILE A 128 -1.39 5.74 6.38
CA ILE A 128 -1.84 4.33 6.28
C ILE A 128 -3.01 4.00 7.20
N GLY A 129 -3.51 4.97 7.97
CA GLY A 129 -4.67 4.78 8.86
C GLY A 129 -4.63 5.69 10.09
N ASP A 130 -5.68 5.63 10.88
CA ASP A 130 -5.90 6.48 12.05
C ASP A 130 -5.20 5.91 13.30
N TYR A 131 -3.88 5.84 13.23
CA TYR A 131 -3.00 5.45 14.34
C TYR A 131 -1.62 6.07 14.16
N VAL A 132 -0.88 6.18 15.27
CA VAL A 132 0.44 6.80 15.31
C VAL A 132 1.53 5.75 15.39
N LEU A 133 2.57 5.92 14.58
CA LEU A 133 3.79 5.13 14.58
C LEU A 133 4.97 6.00 15.01
N THR A 134 6.09 5.37 15.32
CA THR A 134 7.33 6.07 15.72
C THR A 134 8.02 6.82 14.59
N GLY A 135 7.70 6.47 13.32
CA GLY A 135 8.30 7.10 12.14
C GLY A 135 7.54 6.76 10.85
N GLY A 136 7.92 7.41 9.77
CA GLY A 136 7.33 7.26 8.45
C GLY A 136 7.87 6.09 7.64
N GLU A 137 8.86 5.34 8.14
CA GLU A 137 9.53 4.27 7.39
C GLU A 137 8.60 3.08 7.13
N LEU A 138 7.90 2.57 8.14
CA LEU A 138 6.95 1.45 8.00
C LEU A 138 5.79 1.80 7.04
N PRO A 139 5.12 2.95 7.18
CA PRO A 139 4.14 3.39 6.19
C PRO A 139 4.71 3.43 4.77
N THR A 140 5.88 4.02 4.59
CA THR A 140 6.55 4.14 3.30
C THR A 140 6.84 2.78 2.70
N MET A 141 7.38 1.83 3.45
CA MET A 141 7.60 0.45 2.97
C MET A 141 6.31 -0.21 2.51
N SER A 142 5.22 -0.07 3.27
CA SER A 142 3.91 -0.63 2.89
C SER A 142 3.37 -0.02 1.58
N MET A 143 3.53 1.29 1.40
CA MET A 143 3.12 1.98 0.18
C MET A 143 3.99 1.57 -1.03
N ILE A 144 5.29 1.43 -0.84
CA ILE A 144 6.23 0.97 -1.88
C ILE A 144 5.88 -0.44 -2.31
N ASP A 145 5.70 -1.37 -1.37
CA ASP A 145 5.34 -2.76 -1.68
C ASP A 145 4.04 -2.82 -2.49
N ALA A 146 2.97 -2.19 -1.99
CA ALA A 146 1.67 -2.16 -2.67
C ALA A 146 1.73 -1.56 -4.08
N THR A 147 2.66 -0.63 -4.33
CA THR A 147 2.83 0.04 -5.62
C THR A 147 3.72 -0.76 -6.57
N VAL A 148 4.92 -1.13 -6.11
CA VAL A 148 5.93 -1.79 -6.94
C VAL A 148 5.47 -3.15 -7.43
N ARG A 149 4.74 -3.91 -6.61
CA ARG A 149 4.19 -5.21 -7.02
C ARG A 149 3.23 -5.12 -8.22
N LEU A 150 2.66 -3.94 -8.49
CA LEU A 150 1.78 -3.70 -9.64
C LEU A 150 2.53 -3.35 -10.92
N LEU A 151 3.82 -3.08 -10.86
CA LEU A 151 4.63 -2.79 -12.05
C LEU A 151 4.76 -4.02 -12.95
N PRO A 152 4.82 -3.83 -14.29
CA PRO A 152 4.96 -4.95 -15.23
C PRO A 152 6.16 -5.84 -14.93
N GLY A 153 5.92 -7.13 -14.81
CA GLY A 153 6.97 -8.15 -14.64
C GLY A 153 7.55 -8.25 -13.23
N VAL A 154 6.96 -7.60 -12.22
CA VAL A 154 7.31 -7.77 -10.80
C VAL A 154 6.59 -9.00 -10.23
N LEU A 155 5.29 -9.14 -10.46
CA LEU A 155 4.56 -10.38 -10.16
C LEU A 155 4.80 -11.41 -11.26
N GLY A 156 5.05 -12.68 -10.87
CA GLY A 156 5.27 -13.78 -11.81
C GLY A 156 4.04 -14.12 -12.68
N ASN A 157 2.83 -13.76 -12.22
CA ASN A 157 1.59 -13.91 -12.96
C ASN A 157 0.81 -12.58 -12.90
N SER A 158 0.74 -11.90 -14.03
CA SER A 158 0.00 -10.62 -14.14
C SER A 158 -1.51 -10.75 -13.88
N ALA A 159 -2.09 -11.94 -14.07
CA ALA A 159 -3.48 -12.21 -13.76
C ALA A 159 -3.76 -12.19 -12.23
N SER A 160 -2.75 -12.45 -11.40
CA SER A 160 -2.92 -12.43 -9.94
C SER A 160 -3.30 -11.05 -9.42
N ALA A 161 -2.69 -9.98 -9.95
CA ALA A 161 -3.01 -8.61 -9.54
C ALA A 161 -4.43 -8.16 -9.94
N VAL A 162 -5.05 -8.83 -10.91
CA VAL A 162 -6.38 -8.49 -11.41
C VAL A 162 -7.49 -9.06 -10.54
N GLU A 163 -7.31 -10.27 -9.99
CA GLU A 163 -8.33 -10.98 -9.20
C GLU A 163 -8.23 -10.75 -7.69
N GLU A 164 -7.30 -9.92 -7.22
CA GLU A 164 -7.08 -9.66 -5.79
C GLU A 164 -8.12 -8.73 -5.17
N SER A 165 -8.19 -8.78 -3.84
CA SER A 165 -9.01 -7.86 -3.05
C SER A 165 -8.77 -6.41 -3.44
N PHE A 166 -9.85 -5.64 -3.55
CA PHE A 166 -9.91 -4.22 -3.92
C PHE A 166 -9.67 -3.90 -5.41
N SER A 167 -9.13 -4.82 -6.22
CA SER A 167 -8.88 -4.57 -7.66
C SER A 167 -10.17 -4.20 -8.41
N HIS A 168 -11.27 -4.88 -8.09
CA HIS A 168 -12.60 -4.62 -8.63
C HIS A 168 -13.60 -4.11 -7.58
N GLY A 169 -13.09 -3.56 -6.45
CA GLY A 169 -13.92 -3.03 -5.37
C GLY A 169 -14.62 -4.11 -4.53
N LEU A 170 -14.18 -5.36 -4.60
CA LEU A 170 -14.62 -6.47 -3.78
C LEU A 170 -13.44 -7.06 -3.01
N LEU A 171 -13.73 -7.80 -1.95
CA LEU A 171 -12.77 -8.73 -1.37
C LEU A 171 -12.68 -9.98 -2.24
N GLU A 172 -11.52 -10.61 -2.25
CA GLU A 172 -11.30 -11.86 -2.95
C GLU A 172 -12.15 -13.01 -2.37
N TYR A 173 -12.48 -13.97 -3.22
CA TYR A 173 -13.13 -15.23 -2.84
C TYR A 173 -12.18 -16.12 -2.03
N PRO A 174 -12.72 -17.07 -1.21
CA PRO A 174 -11.88 -17.97 -0.42
C PRO A 174 -11.07 -18.94 -1.32
N GLN A 175 -9.79 -19.05 -1.02
CA GLN A 175 -8.86 -19.93 -1.71
C GLN A 175 -8.74 -21.26 -0.99
N TYR A 176 -8.65 -22.36 -1.73
CA TYR A 176 -8.46 -23.71 -1.22
C TYR A 176 -7.27 -24.37 -1.88
N THR A 177 -6.55 -25.20 -1.13
CA THR A 177 -5.46 -26.04 -1.61
C THR A 177 -5.57 -27.47 -1.08
N ARG A 178 -4.64 -28.33 -1.43
CA ARG A 178 -4.58 -29.74 -0.96
C ARG A 178 -4.28 -29.81 0.53
N PRO A 179 -4.84 -30.81 1.24
CA PRO A 179 -5.73 -31.89 0.78
C PRO A 179 -7.18 -31.41 0.50
N ALA A 180 -7.95 -32.20 -0.27
CA ALA A 180 -9.35 -31.89 -0.59
C ALA A 180 -10.30 -31.97 0.62
N GLU A 181 -9.89 -32.70 1.68
CA GLU A 181 -10.60 -32.78 2.95
C GLU A 181 -9.59 -32.74 4.11
N PHE A 182 -9.86 -31.92 5.12
CA PHE A 182 -9.06 -31.81 6.32
C PHE A 182 -9.97 -31.68 7.54
N GLU A 183 -9.91 -32.65 8.45
CA GLU A 183 -10.73 -32.68 9.69
C GLU A 183 -12.24 -32.49 9.44
N GLY A 184 -12.76 -33.09 8.38
CA GLY A 184 -14.18 -33.00 8.00
C GLY A 184 -14.54 -31.75 7.20
N MET A 185 -13.61 -30.77 7.05
CA MET A 185 -13.77 -29.61 6.21
C MET A 185 -13.40 -29.94 4.76
N LYS A 186 -14.32 -29.76 3.85
CA LYS A 186 -14.15 -30.11 2.43
C LYS A 186 -13.98 -28.91 1.54
N VAL A 187 -13.16 -29.07 0.51
CA VAL A 187 -13.11 -28.13 -0.61
C VAL A 187 -14.45 -28.20 -1.35
N PRO A 188 -15.06 -27.06 -1.72
CA PRO A 188 -16.30 -27.04 -2.49
C PRO A 188 -16.18 -27.84 -3.79
N GLU A 189 -17.15 -28.74 -4.05
CA GLU A 189 -17.11 -29.66 -5.20
C GLU A 189 -17.02 -28.92 -6.54
N VAL A 190 -17.63 -27.73 -6.64
CA VAL A 190 -17.56 -26.90 -7.84
C VAL A 190 -16.13 -26.56 -8.25
N LEU A 191 -15.22 -26.38 -7.28
CA LEU A 191 -13.80 -26.06 -7.54
C LEU A 191 -13.04 -27.26 -8.09
N MET A 192 -13.53 -28.48 -7.88
CA MET A 192 -12.93 -29.72 -8.38
C MET A 192 -13.61 -30.22 -9.67
N SER A 193 -14.68 -29.56 -10.13
CA SER A 193 -15.50 -30.00 -11.25
C SER A 193 -14.85 -29.83 -12.63
N GLY A 194 -13.83 -29.00 -12.76
CA GLY A 194 -13.27 -28.59 -14.05
C GLY A 194 -14.16 -27.67 -14.90
N ASN A 195 -15.37 -27.33 -14.43
CA ASN A 195 -16.29 -26.45 -15.14
C ASN A 195 -15.96 -24.97 -14.86
N HIS A 196 -15.16 -24.35 -15.74
CA HIS A 196 -14.68 -22.99 -15.57
C HIS A 196 -15.80 -21.95 -15.42
N GLY A 197 -16.94 -22.14 -16.09
CA GLY A 197 -18.08 -21.21 -15.98
C GLY A 197 -18.68 -21.25 -14.56
N LYS A 198 -18.95 -22.44 -14.04
CA LYS A 198 -19.49 -22.62 -12.68
C LYS A 198 -18.47 -22.19 -11.61
N ILE A 199 -17.19 -22.39 -11.86
CA ILE A 199 -16.12 -21.92 -10.96
C ILE A 199 -16.09 -20.40 -10.92
N ALA A 200 -16.19 -19.70 -12.06
CA ALA A 200 -16.23 -18.25 -12.14
C ALA A 200 -17.46 -17.67 -11.40
N GLU A 201 -18.64 -18.22 -11.63
CA GLU A 201 -19.87 -17.83 -10.93
C GLU A 201 -19.74 -18.01 -9.41
N TRP A 202 -19.22 -19.16 -8.96
CA TRP A 202 -18.98 -19.45 -7.55
C TRP A 202 -18.01 -18.44 -6.93
N ARG A 203 -16.89 -18.15 -7.61
CA ARG A 203 -15.90 -17.16 -7.17
C ARG A 203 -16.50 -15.78 -6.99
N LEU A 204 -17.30 -15.33 -7.97
CA LEU A 204 -17.99 -14.04 -7.90
C LEU A 204 -18.99 -14.02 -6.73
N LYS A 205 -19.77 -15.08 -6.55
CA LYS A 205 -20.73 -15.21 -5.45
C LYS A 205 -20.04 -15.16 -4.09
N GLU A 206 -18.92 -15.86 -3.91
CA GLU A 206 -18.19 -15.87 -2.66
C GLU A 206 -17.41 -14.55 -2.41
N ALA A 207 -16.92 -13.87 -3.45
CA ALA A 207 -16.34 -12.53 -3.32
C ALA A 207 -17.39 -11.52 -2.84
N LEU A 208 -18.59 -11.53 -3.42
CA LEU A 208 -19.73 -10.71 -2.97
C LEU A 208 -20.13 -11.04 -1.52
N ARG A 209 -20.19 -12.33 -1.15
CA ARG A 209 -20.52 -12.78 0.20
C ARG A 209 -19.48 -12.31 1.22
N ASN A 210 -18.19 -12.51 0.93
CA ASN A 210 -17.09 -12.03 1.79
C ASN A 210 -17.15 -10.51 1.99
N THR A 211 -17.40 -9.79 0.91
CA THR A 211 -17.49 -8.32 0.96
C THR A 211 -18.69 -7.88 1.78
N LEU A 212 -19.86 -8.47 1.56
CA LEU A 212 -21.07 -8.14 2.32
C LEU A 212 -20.90 -8.37 3.83
N LEU A 213 -20.24 -9.47 4.21
CA LEU A 213 -20.08 -9.84 5.61
C LEU A 213 -18.95 -9.10 6.33
N ARG A 214 -17.88 -8.72 5.62
CA ARG A 214 -16.64 -8.21 6.23
C ARG A 214 -16.35 -6.76 5.94
N ARG A 215 -16.76 -6.28 4.78
CA ARG A 215 -16.51 -4.92 4.30
C ARG A 215 -17.72 -4.40 3.51
N PRO A 216 -18.91 -4.31 4.18
CA PRO A 216 -20.14 -3.84 3.53
C PRO A 216 -20.00 -2.42 2.98
N ASP A 217 -19.13 -1.59 3.57
CA ASP A 217 -18.78 -0.26 3.11
C ASP A 217 -18.34 -0.21 1.62
N LEU A 218 -17.66 -1.26 1.15
CA LEU A 218 -17.21 -1.36 -0.26
C LEU A 218 -18.39 -1.53 -1.24
N LEU A 219 -19.54 -1.98 -0.76
CA LEU A 219 -20.74 -2.18 -1.59
C LEU A 219 -21.62 -0.93 -1.65
N GLU A 220 -21.50 0.02 -0.73
CA GLU A 220 -22.38 1.20 -0.62
C GLU A 220 -22.29 2.13 -1.84
N THR A 221 -21.10 2.26 -2.42
CA THR A 221 -20.85 3.16 -3.56
C THR A 221 -20.62 2.41 -4.87
N ARG A 222 -20.79 1.07 -4.86
CA ARG A 222 -20.51 0.22 -6.02
C ARG A 222 -21.74 0.15 -6.93
N GLU A 223 -21.52 0.30 -8.23
CA GLU A 223 -22.50 -0.07 -9.25
C GLU A 223 -22.43 -1.59 -9.49
N PHE A 224 -23.59 -2.23 -9.51
CA PHE A 224 -23.70 -3.68 -9.68
C PHE A 224 -24.21 -4.01 -11.09
N THR A 225 -23.60 -5.05 -11.68
CA THR A 225 -24.19 -5.67 -12.87
C THR A 225 -25.50 -6.40 -12.51
N PRO A 226 -26.37 -6.71 -13.49
CA PRO A 226 -27.57 -7.52 -13.25
C PRO A 226 -27.27 -8.88 -12.60
N GLU A 227 -26.15 -9.52 -12.98
CA GLU A 227 -25.69 -10.78 -12.41
C GLU A 227 -25.29 -10.62 -10.95
N GLU A 228 -24.46 -9.62 -10.63
CA GLU A 228 -24.04 -9.32 -9.25
C GLU A 228 -25.24 -9.00 -8.36
N SER A 229 -26.22 -8.23 -8.86
CA SER A 229 -27.45 -7.90 -8.13
C SER A 229 -28.29 -9.14 -7.80
N LYS A 230 -28.40 -10.08 -8.74
CA LYS A 230 -29.05 -11.37 -8.54
C LYS A 230 -28.34 -12.19 -7.46
N LEU A 231 -27.02 -12.35 -7.59
CA LEU A 231 -26.21 -13.09 -6.61
C LEU A 231 -26.28 -12.48 -5.21
N LEU A 232 -26.26 -11.16 -5.09
CA LEU A 232 -26.42 -10.47 -3.80
C LEU A 232 -27.78 -10.75 -3.15
N THR A 233 -28.85 -10.80 -3.95
CA THR A 233 -30.18 -11.14 -3.45
C THR A 233 -30.22 -12.57 -2.94
N GLU A 234 -29.65 -13.51 -3.68
CA GLU A 234 -29.54 -14.91 -3.25
C GLU A 234 -28.74 -15.05 -1.94
N ILE A 235 -27.58 -14.35 -1.83
CA ILE A 235 -26.73 -14.36 -0.65
C ILE A 235 -27.51 -13.85 0.57
N LYS A 236 -28.25 -12.75 0.45
CA LYS A 236 -29.05 -12.20 1.55
C LYS A 236 -30.10 -13.19 2.05
N LEU A 237 -30.84 -13.82 1.12
CA LEU A 237 -31.84 -14.86 1.46
C LEU A 237 -31.18 -16.08 2.14
N GLU A 238 -30.01 -16.53 1.69
CA GLU A 238 -29.28 -17.62 2.31
C GLU A 238 -28.80 -17.28 3.75
N LEU A 239 -28.44 -16.04 4.02
CA LEU A 239 -28.04 -15.58 5.34
C LEU A 239 -29.22 -15.45 6.29
N GLU A 240 -30.39 -14.96 5.81
CA GLU A 240 -31.62 -14.90 6.59
C GLU A 240 -32.11 -16.29 7.03
N ASN A 241 -32.00 -17.29 6.14
CA ASN A 241 -32.42 -18.67 6.42
C ASN A 241 -31.46 -19.46 7.35
N LYS A 242 -30.28 -18.93 7.66
CA LYS A 242 -29.29 -19.56 8.56
C LYS A 242 -29.34 -19.03 10.00
N ASN A 243 -30.06 -17.94 10.22
CA ASN A 243 -30.32 -17.35 11.55
C ASN A 243 -31.67 -17.82 12.09
#